data_6015970a5208585f8d710aaf40dfcc0e
#
_entry.id   6015970a5208585f8d710aaf40dfcc0e
#
_cell.length_a   1.000
_cell.length_b   1.000
_cell.length_c   1.000
_cell.angle_alpha   90.00
_cell.angle_beta   90.00
_cell.angle_gamma   90.00
#
_symmetry.space_group_name_H-M   'P 1'
#
loop_
_entity.id
_entity.type
_entity.pdbx_description
1 polymer ?
#
loop_
_entity_poly.entity_id
_entity_poly.type
_entity_poly.pdbx_seq_one_letter_code
_entity_poly.pdbx_strand_id
1 'polypeptide(L)'
;MSKLAYALLGAGAVVAVAASLGSRVVVADTLSGSSSSSSSSSSSSSSGYGPDCSGAAASLGVIWPPNHTMVTESIVGVTDAFGLATTITVTGIQQDEPVEAIGSGKTAPDGSGVGTSTANVRAERAGPGTGRIYFISFTATDTQGAQCSGMVQAFVPHDQGQGFTPVDTGQRYDSTVLAN
;
A
#
# COMPACT_ATOMS: atom_id res chain seq x y z
N MET A 1 32.83 36.54 35.46
CA MET A 1 31.77 36.86 34.51
C MET A 1 31.62 35.67 33.58
N SER A 2 30.66 34.78 33.88
CA SER A 2 30.42 33.55 33.12
C SER A 2 29.39 33.83 32.00
N LYS A 3 29.72 33.57 30.75
CA LYS A 3 28.79 33.69 29.64
C LYS A 3 27.97 32.42 29.50
N LEU A 4 26.66 32.53 29.60
CA LEU A 4 25.73 31.45 29.25
C LEU A 4 25.60 31.38 27.72
N ALA A 5 25.81 30.20 27.17
CA ALA A 5 25.49 29.90 25.78
C ALA A 5 24.14 29.17 25.73
N TYR A 6 23.20 29.69 24.96
CA TYR A 6 21.90 29.05 24.69
C TYR A 6 21.95 28.39 23.31
N ALA A 7 21.62 27.13 23.27
CA ALA A 7 21.36 26.42 22.02
C ALA A 7 19.85 26.25 21.85
N LEU A 8 19.27 26.79 20.78
CA LEU A 8 17.88 26.63 20.41
C LEU A 8 17.74 25.33 19.55
N LEU A 9 17.07 24.34 20.10
CA LEU A 9 16.56 23.22 19.31
C LEU A 9 15.05 23.40 19.14
N GLY A 10 14.59 23.31 17.92
CA GLY A 10 13.23 23.59 17.53
C GLY A 10 12.16 22.76 18.27
N ALA A 11 10.99 23.40 18.43
CA ALA A 11 9.78 22.93 19.10
C ALA A 11 9.88 22.73 20.64
N GLY A 12 9.96 23.81 21.38
CA GLY A 12 9.25 23.96 22.66
C GLY A 12 9.84 23.32 23.91
N ALA A 13 11.14 23.01 23.98
CA ALA A 13 11.74 22.61 25.22
C ALA A 13 13.04 23.40 25.49
N VAL A 14 13.05 24.23 26.51
CA VAL A 14 14.25 24.91 27.03
C VAL A 14 14.89 23.99 28.06
N VAL A 15 16.05 23.44 27.77
CA VAL A 15 16.85 22.70 28.73
C VAL A 15 17.98 23.61 29.23
N ALA A 16 17.96 23.99 30.49
CA ALA A 16 19.04 24.68 31.15
C ALA A 16 20.04 23.64 31.68
N VAL A 17 21.26 23.63 31.16
CA VAL A 17 22.37 22.82 31.70
C VAL A 17 23.19 23.70 32.62
N ALA A 18 23.10 23.45 33.93
CA ALA A 18 24.00 24.00 34.91
C ALA A 18 25.15 23.00 35.16
N ALA A 19 26.35 23.33 34.76
CA ALA A 19 27.54 22.58 35.13
C ALA A 19 28.00 22.94 36.55
N SER A 20 27.84 22.00 37.47
CA SER A 20 28.44 22.07 38.81
C SER A 20 29.02 20.69 39.12
N LEU A 21 30.26 20.66 39.59
CA LEU A 21 31.01 19.47 39.96
C LEU A 21 30.29 18.71 41.08
N GLY A 22 30.00 17.44 40.85
CA GLY A 22 29.87 16.44 41.90
C GLY A 22 28.48 16.30 42.53
N SER A 23 27.46 15.91 41.73
CA SER A 23 26.27 15.27 42.33
C SER A 23 25.54 14.45 41.24
N ARG A 24 25.27 13.20 41.58
CA ARG A 24 24.43 12.30 40.77
C ARG A 24 23.00 12.82 40.79
N VAL A 25 22.46 13.11 39.61
CA VAL A 25 21.04 13.37 39.44
C VAL A 25 20.33 12.01 39.28
N VAL A 26 19.47 11.70 40.25
CA VAL A 26 18.49 10.61 40.15
C VAL A 26 17.24 11.24 39.54
N VAL A 27 16.89 10.87 38.32
CA VAL A 27 15.63 11.28 37.68
C VAL A 27 14.57 10.28 38.12
N ALA A 28 13.60 10.75 38.88
CA ALA A 28 12.41 9.99 39.22
C ALA A 28 11.47 9.98 37.99
N ASP A 29 11.24 8.82 37.45
CA ASP A 29 10.29 8.58 36.36
C ASP A 29 8.88 8.63 36.93
N THR A 30 8.12 9.65 36.55
CA THR A 30 6.67 9.72 36.82
C THR A 30 5.94 9.05 35.67
N LEU A 31 5.54 7.79 35.83
CA LEU A 31 4.71 7.03 34.93
C LEU A 31 3.33 7.67 34.83
N SER A 32 3.06 8.42 33.76
CA SER A 32 1.71 8.66 33.26
C SER A 32 1.51 7.82 32.00
N GLY A 33 0.77 6.74 32.17
CA GLY A 33 0.42 5.84 31.07
C GLY A 33 -0.51 6.53 30.08
N SER A 34 -0.04 6.67 28.85
CA SER A 34 -0.87 6.77 27.67
C SER A 34 -0.39 5.70 26.68
N SER A 35 -1.11 4.61 26.65
CA SER A 35 -0.93 3.55 25.66
C SER A 35 -1.43 4.05 24.30
N SER A 36 -0.56 4.72 23.57
CA SER A 36 -0.71 4.86 22.12
C SER A 36 -0.13 3.62 21.47
N SER A 37 -1.01 2.72 21.04
CA SER A 37 -0.67 1.62 20.16
C SER A 37 -0.27 2.19 18.80
N SER A 38 1.01 2.51 18.65
CA SER A 38 1.63 2.70 17.34
C SER A 38 1.73 1.31 16.70
N SER A 39 0.83 1.03 15.77
CA SER A 39 1.01 -0.07 14.81
C SER A 39 2.23 0.27 13.95
N SER A 40 3.39 -0.19 14.38
CA SER A 40 4.58 -0.25 13.56
C SER A 40 4.30 -1.28 12.46
N SER A 41 4.00 -0.78 11.25
CA SER A 41 4.14 -1.57 10.04
C SER A 41 5.62 -1.94 9.93
N SER A 42 5.96 -3.15 10.38
CA SER A 42 7.25 -3.75 10.13
C SER A 42 7.35 -4.00 8.62
N SER A 43 7.93 -3.05 7.90
CA SER A 43 8.56 -3.33 6.62
C SER A 43 9.70 -4.31 6.92
N SER A 44 9.45 -5.60 6.72
CA SER A 44 10.49 -6.60 6.66
C SER A 44 11.38 -6.26 5.47
N SER A 45 12.49 -5.56 5.74
CA SER A 45 13.61 -5.49 4.82
C SER A 45 14.11 -6.93 4.63
N SER A 46 13.73 -7.57 3.53
CA SER A 46 14.31 -8.81 3.07
C SER A 46 15.81 -8.60 2.97
N SER A 47 16.57 -9.30 3.80
CA SER A 47 17.99 -9.54 3.57
C SER A 47 18.12 -9.99 2.11
N GLY A 48 18.98 -9.36 1.29
CA GLY A 48 19.04 -9.44 -0.17
C GLY A 48 19.30 -10.81 -0.82
N TYR A 49 18.59 -11.83 -0.39
CA TYR A 49 18.69 -13.24 -0.78
C TYR A 49 17.34 -13.83 -1.24
N GLY A 50 16.44 -13.04 -1.78
CA GLY A 50 15.14 -13.53 -2.26
C GLY A 50 14.53 -12.61 -3.30
N PRO A 51 13.25 -12.83 -3.67
CA PRO A 51 12.57 -12.00 -4.63
C PRO A 51 12.50 -10.54 -4.18
N ASP A 52 12.63 -9.62 -5.12
CA ASP A 52 12.43 -8.18 -4.95
C ASP A 52 11.13 -7.74 -5.63
N CYS A 53 10.18 -7.30 -4.83
CA CYS A 53 8.89 -6.82 -5.28
C CYS A 53 8.85 -5.30 -5.54
N SER A 54 9.96 -4.58 -5.35
CA SER A 54 9.98 -3.10 -5.44
C SER A 54 9.66 -2.56 -6.84
N GLY A 55 9.97 -3.35 -7.88
CA GLY A 55 9.68 -3.04 -9.27
C GLY A 55 8.34 -3.58 -9.78
N ALA A 56 7.51 -4.15 -8.90
CA ALA A 56 6.27 -4.81 -9.32
C ALA A 56 5.26 -3.82 -9.90
N ALA A 57 4.59 -4.22 -10.98
CA ALA A 57 3.54 -3.45 -11.64
C ALA A 57 2.44 -4.38 -12.18
N ALA A 58 1.23 -3.84 -12.37
CA ALA A 58 0.19 -4.51 -13.12
C ALA A 58 0.54 -4.51 -14.61
N SER A 59 0.22 -5.60 -15.32
CA SER A 59 0.64 -5.80 -16.71
C SER A 59 0.07 -4.79 -17.69
N LEU A 60 -1.18 -4.37 -17.51
CA LEU A 60 -1.83 -3.35 -18.32
C LEU A 60 -1.80 -1.99 -17.62
N GLY A 61 -2.03 -1.97 -16.33
CA GLY A 61 -2.07 -0.76 -15.52
C GLY A 61 -3.26 0.17 -15.79
N VAL A 62 -3.66 0.34 -17.07
CA VAL A 62 -4.84 1.13 -17.48
C VAL A 62 -5.79 0.24 -18.26
N ILE A 63 -7.04 0.19 -17.82
CA ILE A 63 -8.12 -0.64 -18.37
C ILE A 63 -9.13 0.24 -19.07
N TRP A 64 -9.31 0.02 -20.37
CA TRP A 64 -10.25 0.77 -21.21
C TRP A 64 -10.78 -0.10 -22.37
N PRO A 65 -12.02 0.07 -22.82
CA PRO A 65 -13.08 0.95 -22.26
C PRO A 65 -13.77 0.33 -21.04
N PRO A 66 -14.52 1.14 -20.24
CA PRO A 66 -15.33 0.62 -19.12
C PRO A 66 -16.60 -0.07 -19.65
N ASN A 67 -16.42 -1.28 -20.16
CA ASN A 67 -17.45 -2.08 -20.84
C ASN A 67 -17.97 -3.26 -20.00
N HIS A 68 -17.67 -3.27 -18.69
CA HIS A 68 -18.06 -4.28 -17.70
C HIS A 68 -17.45 -5.69 -17.93
N THR A 69 -16.52 -5.84 -18.87
CA THR A 69 -15.83 -7.13 -19.05
C THR A 69 -14.77 -7.34 -17.99
N MET A 70 -14.50 -8.61 -17.67
CA MET A 70 -13.36 -8.97 -16.82
C MET A 70 -12.07 -8.89 -17.63
N VAL A 71 -11.06 -8.22 -17.06
CA VAL A 71 -9.74 -8.04 -17.66
C VAL A 71 -8.71 -8.72 -16.76
N THR A 72 -7.84 -9.52 -17.35
CA THR A 72 -6.79 -10.22 -16.59
C THR A 72 -5.56 -9.33 -16.44
N GLU A 73 -5.14 -9.14 -15.20
CA GLU A 73 -3.89 -8.49 -14.82
C GLU A 73 -2.91 -9.52 -14.28
N SER A 74 -1.70 -9.50 -14.84
CA SER A 74 -0.55 -10.22 -14.29
C SER A 74 0.31 -9.26 -13.49
N ILE A 75 1.02 -9.76 -12.51
CA ILE A 75 2.04 -8.98 -11.79
C ILE A 75 3.37 -9.19 -12.52
N VAL A 76 3.97 -8.09 -12.98
CA VAL A 76 5.24 -8.06 -13.69
C VAL A 76 6.28 -7.26 -12.90
N GLY A 77 7.57 -7.35 -13.28
CA GLY A 77 8.63 -6.55 -12.66
C GLY A 77 9.17 -7.08 -11.33
N VAL A 78 8.69 -8.22 -10.84
CA VAL A 78 9.33 -8.93 -9.72
C VAL A 78 10.64 -9.55 -10.24
N THR A 79 11.72 -9.35 -9.53
CA THR A 79 13.04 -9.90 -9.85
C THR A 79 13.56 -10.73 -8.67
N ASP A 80 14.56 -11.56 -8.93
CA ASP A 80 15.25 -12.31 -7.90
C ASP A 80 16.76 -12.08 -8.00
N ALA A 81 17.43 -11.87 -6.86
CA ALA A 81 18.85 -11.53 -6.83
C ALA A 81 19.76 -12.62 -7.41
N PHE A 82 19.31 -13.88 -7.37
CA PHE A 82 20.03 -15.04 -7.93
C PHE A 82 19.46 -15.50 -9.26
N GLY A 83 18.45 -14.79 -9.80
CA GLY A 83 17.78 -15.19 -11.03
C GLY A 83 16.91 -16.43 -10.88
N LEU A 84 16.48 -16.76 -9.66
CA LEU A 84 15.59 -17.89 -9.42
C LEU A 84 14.20 -17.60 -10.00
N ALA A 85 13.53 -18.64 -10.45
CA ALA A 85 12.15 -18.52 -10.88
C ALA A 85 11.24 -18.18 -9.70
N THR A 86 10.37 -17.19 -9.90
CA THR A 86 9.41 -16.73 -8.89
C THR A 86 7.99 -17.15 -9.26
N THR A 87 7.22 -17.56 -8.27
CA THR A 87 5.78 -17.87 -8.39
C THR A 87 5.00 -16.75 -7.73
N ILE A 88 4.09 -16.12 -8.48
CA ILE A 88 3.18 -15.08 -7.97
C ILE A 88 1.92 -15.75 -7.43
N THR A 89 1.44 -15.26 -6.30
CA THR A 89 0.12 -15.59 -5.74
C THR A 89 -0.59 -14.30 -5.37
N VAL A 90 -1.74 -14.04 -6.00
CA VAL A 90 -2.62 -12.93 -5.64
C VAL A 90 -3.23 -13.22 -4.27
N THR A 91 -3.10 -12.30 -3.31
CA THR A 91 -3.57 -12.48 -1.94
C THR A 91 -4.80 -11.66 -1.61
N GLY A 92 -5.15 -10.65 -2.42
CA GLY A 92 -6.34 -9.84 -2.25
C GLY A 92 -6.56 -8.90 -3.42
N ILE A 93 -7.81 -8.52 -3.65
CA ILE A 93 -8.19 -7.55 -4.67
C ILE A 93 -9.17 -6.58 -4.02
N GLN A 94 -8.80 -5.32 -3.93
CA GLN A 94 -9.61 -4.24 -3.40
C GLN A 94 -9.80 -3.14 -4.43
N GLN A 95 -10.79 -2.28 -4.21
CA GLN A 95 -11.07 -1.11 -5.06
C GLN A 95 -11.45 0.08 -4.18
N ASP A 96 -11.32 1.29 -4.72
CA ASP A 96 -11.63 2.54 -4.01
C ASP A 96 -13.09 3.01 -4.17
N GLU A 97 -13.87 2.36 -5.03
CA GLU A 97 -15.29 2.57 -5.19
C GLU A 97 -16.09 1.39 -4.63
N PRO A 98 -17.32 1.58 -4.09
CA PRO A 98 -18.16 0.45 -3.69
C PRO A 98 -18.42 -0.50 -4.86
N VAL A 99 -18.49 -1.80 -4.57
CA VAL A 99 -19.09 -2.77 -5.48
C VAL A 99 -20.54 -2.34 -5.70
N GLU A 100 -21.03 -2.35 -6.93
CA GLU A 100 -22.35 -1.79 -7.30
C GLU A 100 -22.51 -0.28 -7.06
N ALA A 101 -21.43 0.51 -7.20
CA ALA A 101 -21.49 1.96 -7.14
C ALA A 101 -22.53 2.53 -8.15
N ILE A 102 -23.07 3.72 -7.87
CA ILE A 102 -24.05 4.37 -8.74
C ILE A 102 -23.46 4.57 -10.14
N GLY A 103 -24.13 4.02 -11.15
CA GLY A 103 -23.70 4.11 -12.54
C GLY A 103 -22.61 3.11 -12.95
N SER A 104 -22.28 2.14 -12.09
CA SER A 104 -21.35 1.07 -12.42
C SER A 104 -22.00 -0.16 -13.07
N GLY A 105 -23.30 -0.16 -13.31
CA GLY A 105 -23.99 -1.25 -13.99
C GLY A 105 -24.53 -2.36 -13.07
N LYS A 106 -24.34 -2.26 -11.75
CA LYS A 106 -24.77 -3.26 -10.76
C LYS A 106 -24.26 -4.67 -11.06
N THR A 107 -23.00 -4.77 -11.43
CA THR A 107 -22.33 -6.04 -11.67
C THR A 107 -21.42 -6.38 -10.50
N ALA A 108 -21.45 -7.65 -10.07
CA ALA A 108 -20.60 -8.19 -9.01
C ALA A 108 -20.31 -9.69 -9.26
N PRO A 109 -19.16 -10.19 -8.83
CA PRO A 109 -18.04 -9.48 -8.21
C PRO A 109 -17.26 -8.63 -9.23
N ASP A 110 -16.52 -7.63 -8.73
CA ASP A 110 -15.66 -6.77 -9.56
C ASP A 110 -14.24 -7.33 -9.70
N GLY A 111 -13.89 -8.29 -8.86
CA GLY A 111 -12.59 -8.95 -8.87
C GLY A 111 -12.66 -10.45 -8.62
N SER A 112 -11.71 -11.20 -9.18
CA SER A 112 -11.51 -12.63 -8.91
C SER A 112 -10.06 -13.03 -9.16
N GLY A 113 -9.67 -14.25 -8.73
CA GLY A 113 -8.32 -14.76 -8.94
C GLY A 113 -7.45 -14.75 -7.67
N VAL A 114 -8.01 -14.46 -6.50
CA VAL A 114 -7.30 -14.64 -5.22
C VAL A 114 -6.89 -16.11 -5.08
N GLY A 115 -5.64 -16.35 -4.70
CA GLY A 115 -5.02 -17.67 -4.65
C GLY A 115 -4.43 -18.16 -5.97
N THR A 116 -4.52 -17.39 -7.05
CA THR A 116 -3.92 -17.71 -8.35
C THR A 116 -2.80 -16.76 -8.74
N SER A 117 -2.15 -16.97 -9.88
CA SER A 117 -1.04 -16.13 -10.36
C SER A 117 -1.48 -14.82 -11.03
N THR A 118 -2.77 -14.64 -11.30
CA THR A 118 -3.33 -13.47 -11.98
C THR A 118 -4.58 -12.98 -11.27
N ALA A 119 -4.83 -11.67 -11.35
CA ALA A 119 -6.09 -11.07 -10.94
C ALA A 119 -6.96 -10.81 -12.16
N ASN A 120 -8.26 -11.06 -12.05
CA ASN A 120 -9.23 -10.58 -13.02
C ASN A 120 -10.01 -9.44 -12.36
N VAL A 121 -10.05 -8.29 -13.00
CA VAL A 121 -10.74 -7.09 -12.51
C VAL A 121 -11.71 -6.58 -13.55
N ARG A 122 -12.82 -6.01 -13.12
CA ARG A 122 -13.87 -5.56 -14.04
C ARG A 122 -13.54 -4.19 -14.64
N ALA A 123 -13.64 -4.07 -15.95
CA ALA A 123 -13.53 -2.79 -16.65
C ALA A 123 -14.77 -1.93 -16.37
N GLU A 124 -14.84 -1.37 -15.14
CA GLU A 124 -16.01 -0.69 -14.62
C GLU A 124 -15.60 0.41 -13.64
N ARG A 125 -16.40 1.47 -13.59
CA ARG A 125 -16.23 2.59 -12.66
C ARG A 125 -17.57 3.23 -12.33
N ALA A 126 -17.67 3.99 -11.23
CA ALA A 126 -18.86 4.74 -10.89
C ALA A 126 -19.11 5.88 -11.91
N GLY A 127 -20.37 6.11 -12.25
CA GLY A 127 -20.74 7.15 -13.20
C GLY A 127 -20.29 8.56 -12.76
N PRO A 128 -20.56 8.99 -11.51
CA PRO A 128 -20.17 10.31 -11.01
C PRO A 128 -18.73 10.36 -10.45
N GLY A 129 -17.98 9.24 -10.45
CA GLY A 129 -16.64 9.13 -9.88
C GLY A 129 -15.54 9.76 -10.73
N THR A 130 -14.32 9.68 -10.24
CA THR A 130 -13.11 10.13 -10.94
C THR A 130 -12.46 9.02 -11.75
N GLY A 131 -13.03 7.83 -11.74
CA GLY A 131 -12.47 6.57 -12.19
C GLY A 131 -12.19 5.66 -11.02
N ARG A 132 -11.97 4.38 -11.29
CA ARG A 132 -11.74 3.34 -10.28
C ARG A 132 -10.27 2.94 -10.22
N ILE A 133 -9.79 2.71 -9.01
CA ILE A 133 -8.47 2.12 -8.74
C ILE A 133 -8.67 0.75 -8.13
N TYR A 134 -8.06 -0.27 -8.74
CA TYR A 134 -7.90 -1.58 -8.14
C TYR A 134 -6.56 -1.69 -7.44
N PHE A 135 -6.55 -2.30 -6.26
CA PHE A 135 -5.37 -2.59 -5.45
C PHE A 135 -5.23 -4.11 -5.38
N ILE A 136 -4.24 -4.65 -6.07
CA ILE A 136 -4.00 -6.08 -6.19
C ILE A 136 -2.81 -6.43 -5.30
N SER A 137 -3.07 -7.04 -4.16
CA SER A 137 -2.05 -7.54 -3.25
C SER A 137 -1.55 -8.90 -3.71
N PHE A 138 -0.26 -9.16 -3.56
CA PHE A 138 0.35 -10.42 -3.98
C PHE A 138 1.54 -10.80 -3.10
N THR A 139 1.93 -12.07 -3.18
CA THR A 139 3.19 -12.61 -2.68
C THR A 139 3.93 -13.27 -3.85
N ALA A 140 5.22 -13.02 -3.97
CA ALA A 140 6.12 -13.73 -4.86
C ALA A 140 7.00 -14.66 -4.04
N THR A 141 7.09 -15.91 -4.45
CA THR A 141 7.89 -16.95 -3.78
C THR A 141 8.88 -17.52 -4.78
N ASP A 142 10.16 -17.58 -4.43
CA ASP A 142 11.19 -18.22 -5.24
C ASP A 142 11.20 -19.76 -5.07
N THR A 143 12.06 -20.43 -5.83
CA THR A 143 12.19 -21.90 -5.76
C THR A 143 12.85 -22.40 -4.46
N GLN A 144 13.40 -21.53 -3.64
CA GLN A 144 13.98 -21.86 -2.32
C GLN A 144 13.02 -21.51 -1.18
N GLY A 145 11.86 -20.93 -1.47
CA GLY A 145 10.83 -20.59 -0.49
C GLY A 145 11.00 -19.21 0.12
N ALA A 146 11.97 -18.39 -0.33
CA ALA A 146 12.04 -16.99 0.09
C ALA A 146 10.92 -16.18 -0.58
N GLN A 147 10.44 -15.14 0.10
CA GLN A 147 9.25 -14.41 -0.33
C GLN A 147 9.43 -12.90 -0.23
N CYS A 148 8.78 -12.20 -1.15
CA CYS A 148 8.41 -10.80 -0.98
C CYS A 148 6.90 -10.62 -1.19
N SER A 149 6.35 -9.56 -0.64
CA SER A 149 4.95 -9.19 -0.85
C SER A 149 4.86 -7.75 -1.33
N GLY A 150 3.85 -7.47 -2.12
CA GLY A 150 3.62 -6.15 -2.66
C GLY A 150 2.16 -5.91 -3.00
N MET A 151 1.89 -4.72 -3.51
CA MET A 151 0.60 -4.31 -4.03
C MET A 151 0.83 -3.52 -5.32
N VAL A 152 0.11 -3.87 -6.37
CA VAL A 152 0.10 -3.15 -7.63
C VAL A 152 -1.26 -2.52 -7.87
N GLN A 153 -1.30 -1.48 -8.70
CA GLN A 153 -2.54 -0.77 -9.02
C GLN A 153 -2.88 -0.94 -10.49
N ALA A 154 -4.18 -1.08 -10.77
CA ALA A 154 -4.75 -0.98 -12.11
C ALA A 154 -5.89 0.06 -12.10
N PHE A 155 -6.01 0.83 -13.16
CA PHE A 155 -6.90 1.99 -13.23
C PHE A 155 -7.95 1.81 -14.30
N VAL A 156 -9.21 2.12 -13.97
CA VAL A 156 -10.27 2.34 -14.96
C VAL A 156 -10.58 3.84 -14.97
N PRO A 157 -10.02 4.62 -15.90
CA PRO A 157 -10.21 6.07 -15.92
C PRO A 157 -11.66 6.44 -16.21
N HIS A 158 -12.09 7.63 -15.77
CA HIS A 158 -13.43 8.13 -16.04
C HIS A 158 -13.65 8.36 -17.55
N ASP A 159 -12.66 8.94 -18.21
CA ASP A 159 -12.63 9.20 -19.66
C ASP A 159 -11.19 9.13 -20.18
N GLN A 160 -11.01 9.18 -21.51
CA GLN A 160 -9.68 9.20 -22.15
C GLN A 160 -9.19 10.62 -22.48
N GLY A 161 -10.01 11.62 -22.20
CA GLY A 161 -9.64 13.01 -22.48
C GLY A 161 -8.74 13.57 -21.40
N GLN A 162 -7.50 13.97 -21.71
CA GLN A 162 -6.66 14.79 -20.86
C GLN A 162 -5.77 14.05 -19.85
N GLY A 163 -5.43 12.77 -20.03
CA GLY A 163 -4.45 12.09 -19.17
C GLY A 163 -4.90 11.97 -17.70
N PHE A 164 -6.19 11.78 -17.50
CA PHE A 164 -6.78 11.71 -16.17
C PHE A 164 -6.37 10.43 -15.44
N THR A 165 -5.68 10.60 -14.33
CA THR A 165 -5.40 9.52 -13.39
C THR A 165 -6.49 9.55 -12.32
N PRO A 166 -7.16 8.42 -12.01
CA PRO A 166 -8.10 8.35 -10.91
C PRO A 166 -7.50 8.84 -9.60
N VAL A 167 -8.30 9.50 -8.79
CA VAL A 167 -7.87 9.98 -7.47
C VAL A 167 -8.22 8.93 -6.44
N ASP A 168 -7.21 8.43 -5.73
CA ASP A 168 -7.43 7.51 -4.61
C ASP A 168 -8.21 8.21 -3.49
N THR A 169 -9.43 7.77 -3.24
CA THR A 169 -10.30 8.31 -2.20
C THR A 169 -9.93 7.86 -0.79
N GLY A 170 -8.96 6.94 -0.67
CA GLY A 170 -8.59 6.29 0.58
C GLY A 170 -9.56 5.20 1.03
N GLN A 171 -10.69 5.01 0.36
CA GLN A 171 -11.62 3.92 0.62
C GLN A 171 -11.06 2.59 0.10
N ARG A 172 -11.48 1.50 0.73
CA ARG A 172 -11.09 0.13 0.34
C ARG A 172 -12.27 -0.79 0.49
N TYR A 173 -12.72 -1.32 -0.65
CA TYR A 173 -13.81 -2.29 -0.75
C TYR A 173 -13.25 -3.58 -1.32
N ASP A 174 -13.66 -4.71 -0.78
CA ASP A 174 -13.31 -6.03 -1.32
C ASP A 174 -14.01 -6.23 -2.67
N SER A 175 -13.21 -6.34 -3.74
CA SER A 175 -13.74 -6.51 -5.10
C SER A 175 -14.29 -7.91 -5.37
N THR A 176 -14.02 -8.89 -4.50
CA THR A 176 -14.40 -10.30 -4.69
C THR A 176 -15.76 -10.64 -4.13
N VAL A 177 -16.42 -9.71 -3.43
CA VAL A 177 -17.72 -9.93 -2.85
C VAL A 177 -18.82 -9.94 -3.92
N LEU A 178 -19.79 -10.82 -3.73
CA LEU A 178 -21.01 -10.82 -4.54
C LEU A 178 -21.94 -9.70 -4.06
N ALA A 179 -22.78 -9.21 -4.97
CA ALA A 179 -23.87 -8.32 -4.61
C ALA A 179 -24.83 -9.03 -3.64
N ASN A 180 -25.34 -8.27 -2.67
CA ASN A 180 -26.41 -8.72 -1.77
C ASN A 180 -27.77 -8.41 -2.36
#